data_f4758a3adc8f34d429096f71156ba14e
#
_entry.id   f4758a3adc8f34d429096f71156ba14e
#
_cell.length_a   1.000
_cell.length_b   1.000
_cell.length_c   1.000
_cell.angle_alpha   90.00
_cell.angle_beta   90.00
_cell.angle_gamma   90.00
#
_symmetry.space_group_name_H-M   'P 1'
#
loop_
_entity.id
_entity.type
_entity.pdbx_description
1 polymer ?
#
loop_
_entity_poly.entity_id
_entity_poly.type
_entity_poly.pdbx_seq_one_letter_code
_entity_poly.pdbx_strand_id
1 'polypeptide(L)'
;MGEAEIDALPEDIKQAAGAQLSASVDQSIQQMNTPWFRFFLHHDPRPALEQLSVPVLAIVGEKDLQVPPKQSVPEIEAAFARGGNPDATVQVLPGLNHLFQEADTGAPSEYQRIEETFNAAALEL
;
A
#
# COMPACT_ATOMS: atom_id res chain seq x y z
N MET A 1 -4.67 21.93 -13.39
CA MET A 1 -5.38 22.20 -14.67
C MET A 1 -6.73 21.51 -14.58
N GLY A 2 -7.83 22.26 -14.69
CA GLY A 2 -9.17 21.71 -14.69
C GLY A 2 -9.61 21.29 -16.10
N GLU A 3 -10.63 20.44 -16.23
CA GLU A 3 -11.19 19.97 -17.51
C GLU A 3 -11.49 21.12 -18.47
N ALA A 4 -12.02 22.25 -17.95
CA ALA A 4 -12.33 23.44 -18.76
C ALA A 4 -11.10 24.12 -19.38
N GLU A 5 -9.91 24.01 -18.79
CA GLU A 5 -8.67 24.57 -19.35
C GLU A 5 -8.11 23.67 -20.47
N ILE A 6 -8.32 22.36 -20.37
CA ILE A 6 -7.91 21.39 -21.39
C ILE A 6 -8.79 21.55 -22.64
N ASP A 7 -10.09 21.77 -22.46
CA ASP A 7 -11.02 21.98 -23.58
C ASP A 7 -10.74 23.24 -24.40
N ALA A 8 -10.09 24.23 -23.82
CA ALA A 8 -9.71 25.47 -24.49
C ALA A 8 -8.42 25.38 -25.34
N LEU A 9 -7.68 24.28 -25.28
CA LEU A 9 -6.44 24.11 -26.06
C LEU A 9 -6.73 23.80 -27.55
N PRO A 10 -5.85 24.24 -28.47
CA PRO A 10 -5.90 23.81 -29.87
C PRO A 10 -5.84 22.29 -30.03
N GLU A 11 -6.51 21.75 -31.05
CA GLU A 11 -6.65 20.30 -31.26
C GLU A 11 -5.30 19.59 -31.50
N ASP A 12 -4.37 20.23 -32.16
CA ASP A 12 -2.99 19.73 -32.39
C ASP A 12 -2.25 19.57 -31.04
N ILE A 13 -2.42 20.51 -30.10
CA ILE A 13 -1.84 20.43 -28.76
C ILE A 13 -2.50 19.33 -27.93
N LYS A 14 -3.82 19.19 -28.00
CA LYS A 14 -4.54 18.10 -27.33
C LYS A 14 -4.07 16.74 -27.83
N GLN A 15 -3.95 16.59 -29.15
CA GLN A 15 -3.51 15.35 -29.77
C GLN A 15 -2.06 15.01 -29.40
N ALA A 16 -1.17 15.98 -29.42
CA ALA A 16 0.23 15.80 -29.02
C ALA A 16 0.35 15.42 -27.53
N ALA A 17 -0.39 16.11 -26.66
CA ALA A 17 -0.41 15.81 -25.22
C ALA A 17 -1.03 14.42 -24.94
N GLY A 18 -2.08 14.05 -25.64
CA GLY A 18 -2.70 12.73 -25.56
C GLY A 18 -1.74 11.61 -25.99
N ALA A 19 -1.02 11.80 -27.10
CA ALA A 19 -0.04 10.83 -27.58
C ALA A 19 1.14 10.68 -26.60
N GLN A 20 1.61 11.78 -26.03
CA GLN A 20 2.70 11.78 -25.04
C GLN A 20 2.26 11.10 -23.75
N LEU A 21 1.03 11.35 -23.27
CA LEU A 21 0.46 10.69 -22.10
C LEU A 21 0.33 9.19 -22.34
N SER A 22 -0.23 8.77 -23.48
CA SER A 22 -0.35 7.36 -23.85
C SER A 22 1.02 6.66 -23.86
N ALA A 23 2.02 7.27 -24.51
CA ALA A 23 3.38 6.72 -24.54
C ALA A 23 3.99 6.59 -23.14
N SER A 24 3.76 7.55 -22.25
CA SER A 24 4.25 7.49 -20.87
C SER A 24 3.55 6.41 -20.04
N VAL A 25 2.24 6.21 -20.25
CA VAL A 25 1.48 5.13 -19.64
C VAL A 25 1.97 3.77 -20.13
N ASP A 26 2.14 3.61 -21.44
CA ASP A 26 2.64 2.36 -22.03
C ASP A 26 4.04 2.01 -21.51
N GLN A 27 4.93 3.00 -21.40
CA GLN A 27 6.26 2.84 -20.82
C GLN A 27 6.18 2.40 -19.34
N SER A 28 5.31 3.00 -18.55
CA SER A 28 5.09 2.66 -17.15
C SER A 28 4.56 1.24 -17.01
N ILE A 29 3.60 0.83 -17.85
CA ILE A 29 3.08 -0.53 -17.89
C ILE A 29 4.19 -1.53 -18.23
N GLN A 30 5.03 -1.22 -19.22
CA GLN A 30 6.15 -2.10 -19.60
C GLN A 30 7.17 -2.25 -18.47
N GLN A 31 7.50 -1.17 -17.76
CA GLN A 31 8.41 -1.19 -16.60
C GLN A 31 7.84 -2.02 -15.44
N MET A 32 6.55 -1.95 -15.20
CA MET A 32 5.88 -2.75 -14.17
C MET A 32 5.64 -4.21 -14.59
N ASN A 33 5.60 -4.49 -15.91
CA ASN A 33 5.29 -5.82 -16.44
C ASN A 33 6.48 -6.78 -16.39
N THR A 34 7.16 -6.85 -15.26
CA THR A 34 8.25 -7.78 -14.98
C THR A 34 7.73 -9.10 -14.41
N PRO A 35 8.47 -10.22 -14.56
CA PRO A 35 8.10 -11.48 -13.91
C PRO A 35 7.93 -11.36 -12.39
N TRP A 36 8.76 -10.55 -11.74
CA TRP A 36 8.66 -10.27 -10.31
C TRP A 36 7.36 -9.55 -9.95
N PHE A 37 7.02 -8.48 -10.68
CA PHE A 37 5.82 -7.70 -10.37
C PHE A 37 4.54 -8.50 -10.64
N ARG A 38 4.54 -9.33 -11.70
CA ARG A 38 3.44 -10.28 -11.95
C ARG A 38 3.30 -11.29 -10.80
N PHE A 39 4.41 -11.87 -10.35
CA PHE A 39 4.41 -12.76 -9.19
C PHE A 39 3.87 -12.03 -7.95
N PHE A 40 4.34 -10.82 -7.67
CA PHE A 40 3.88 -10.01 -6.54
C PHE A 40 2.37 -9.78 -6.57
N LEU A 41 1.79 -9.43 -7.73
CA LEU A 41 0.35 -9.21 -7.87
C LEU A 41 -0.49 -10.47 -7.73
N HIS A 42 0.06 -11.64 -8.05
CA HIS A 42 -0.63 -12.93 -7.94
C HIS A 42 -0.34 -13.67 -6.64
N HIS A 43 0.65 -13.21 -5.89
CA HIS A 43 1.05 -13.88 -4.66
C HIS A 43 -0.02 -13.74 -3.57
N ASP A 44 -0.51 -14.89 -3.10
CA ASP A 44 -1.40 -14.97 -1.95
C ASP A 44 -0.58 -15.35 -0.71
N PRO A 45 -0.41 -14.46 0.29
CA PRO A 45 0.35 -14.75 1.48
C PRO A 45 -0.39 -15.63 2.50
N ARG A 46 -1.72 -15.80 2.37
CA ARG A 46 -2.54 -16.53 3.35
C ARG A 46 -2.07 -17.96 3.60
N PRO A 47 -1.74 -18.77 2.59
CA PRO A 47 -1.24 -20.12 2.83
C PRO A 47 0.08 -20.16 3.62
N ALA A 48 0.92 -19.13 3.50
CA ALA A 48 2.14 -19.03 4.30
C ALA A 48 1.84 -18.66 5.75
N LEU A 49 0.90 -17.73 5.98
CA LEU A 49 0.46 -17.36 7.33
C LEU A 49 -0.20 -18.55 8.05
N GLU A 50 -0.98 -19.37 7.36
CA GLU A 50 -1.62 -20.56 7.90
C GLU A 50 -0.62 -21.64 8.38
N GLN A 51 0.60 -21.63 7.86
CA GLN A 51 1.65 -22.59 8.23
C GLN A 51 2.54 -22.10 9.38
N LEU A 52 2.37 -20.86 9.84
CA LEU A 52 3.17 -20.33 10.94
C LEU A 52 2.74 -20.97 12.27
N SER A 53 3.70 -21.62 12.94
CA SER A 53 3.51 -22.24 14.24
C SER A 53 4.35 -21.61 15.37
N VAL A 54 5.05 -20.52 15.06
CA VAL A 54 5.84 -19.72 16.00
C VAL A 54 5.01 -18.56 16.52
N PRO A 55 5.39 -17.93 17.67
CA PRO A 55 4.80 -16.68 18.09
C PRO A 55 4.89 -15.62 16.99
N VAL A 56 3.77 -14.93 16.71
CA VAL A 56 3.68 -13.91 15.66
C VAL A 56 3.01 -12.66 16.21
N LEU A 57 3.66 -11.52 15.99
CA LEU A 57 3.06 -10.20 16.12
C LEU A 57 2.97 -9.55 14.74
N ALA A 58 1.76 -9.36 14.25
CA ALA A 58 1.50 -8.59 13.04
C ALA A 58 1.01 -7.19 13.40
N ILE A 59 1.69 -6.16 12.93
CA ILE A 59 1.32 -4.77 13.18
C ILE A 59 0.91 -4.06 11.89
N VAL A 60 -0.09 -3.20 11.98
CA VAL A 60 -0.62 -2.42 10.85
C VAL A 60 -0.90 -0.99 11.32
N GLY A 61 -0.53 0.00 10.53
CA GLY A 61 -0.88 1.39 10.83
C GLY A 61 -2.37 1.65 10.59
N GLU A 62 -3.06 2.34 11.51
CA GLU A 62 -4.48 2.70 11.34
C GLU A 62 -4.72 3.52 10.06
N LYS A 63 -3.78 4.41 9.72
CA LYS A 63 -3.82 5.29 8.56
C LYS A 63 -3.03 4.74 7.36
N ASP A 64 -2.77 3.44 7.33
CA ASP A 64 -2.15 2.79 6.17
C ASP A 64 -3.10 2.79 4.98
N LEU A 65 -2.81 3.63 3.98
CA LEU A 65 -3.55 3.71 2.72
C LEU A 65 -3.00 2.80 1.63
N GLN A 66 -1.82 2.21 1.82
CA GLN A 66 -1.22 1.28 0.86
C GLN A 66 -1.68 -0.16 1.12
N VAL A 67 -1.76 -0.54 2.40
CA VAL A 67 -2.31 -1.83 2.85
C VAL A 67 -3.38 -1.56 3.91
N PRO A 68 -4.58 -1.15 3.50
CA PRO A 68 -5.61 -0.68 4.41
C PRO A 68 -5.99 -1.72 5.48
N PRO A 69 -5.99 -1.37 6.78
CA PRO A 69 -6.26 -2.30 7.86
C PRO A 69 -7.64 -2.94 7.77
N LYS A 70 -8.63 -2.23 7.24
CA LYS A 70 -10.00 -2.76 7.04
C LYS A 70 -10.03 -3.96 6.08
N GLN A 71 -9.06 -4.07 5.19
CA GLN A 71 -8.92 -5.17 4.24
C GLN A 71 -7.96 -6.24 4.77
N SER A 72 -6.79 -5.83 5.25
CA SER A 72 -5.68 -6.74 5.57
C SER A 72 -5.87 -7.46 6.90
N VAL A 73 -6.33 -6.75 7.93
CA VAL A 73 -6.43 -7.32 9.29
C VAL A 73 -7.36 -8.52 9.36
N PRO A 74 -8.61 -8.48 8.84
CA PRO A 74 -9.49 -9.65 8.87
C PRO A 74 -8.94 -10.86 8.14
N GLU A 75 -8.20 -10.65 7.03
CA GLU A 75 -7.59 -11.74 6.26
C GLU A 75 -6.41 -12.37 7.00
N ILE A 76 -5.58 -11.57 7.68
CA ILE A 76 -4.46 -12.02 8.50
C ILE A 76 -4.99 -12.83 9.69
N GLU A 77 -5.96 -12.31 10.44
CA GLU A 77 -6.58 -12.98 11.58
C GLU A 77 -7.22 -14.31 11.15
N ALA A 78 -7.96 -14.31 10.04
CA ALA A 78 -8.58 -15.52 9.51
C ALA A 78 -7.53 -16.57 9.07
N ALA A 79 -6.39 -16.15 8.52
CA ALA A 79 -5.32 -17.06 8.14
C ALA A 79 -4.69 -17.71 9.38
N PHE A 80 -4.38 -16.94 10.42
CA PHE A 80 -3.87 -17.50 11.68
C PHE A 80 -4.89 -18.45 12.36
N ALA A 81 -6.17 -18.10 12.34
CA ALA A 81 -7.22 -18.94 12.88
C ALA A 81 -7.34 -20.27 12.10
N ARG A 82 -7.25 -20.26 10.76
CA ARG A 82 -7.24 -21.48 9.94
C ARG A 82 -6.00 -22.34 10.19
N GLY A 83 -4.85 -21.69 10.38
CA GLY A 83 -3.60 -22.38 10.72
C GLY A 83 -3.58 -22.93 12.15
N GLY A 84 -4.49 -22.48 13.02
CA GLY A 84 -4.55 -22.91 14.41
C GLY A 84 -3.39 -22.40 15.27
N ASN A 85 -2.75 -21.28 14.90
CA ASN A 85 -1.68 -20.68 15.70
C ASN A 85 -2.26 -20.01 16.96
N PRO A 86 -2.00 -20.55 18.18
CA PRO A 86 -2.54 -20.01 19.42
C PRO A 86 -1.79 -18.76 19.90
N ASP A 87 -0.62 -18.46 19.33
CA ASP A 87 0.28 -17.37 19.76
C ASP A 87 0.49 -16.37 18.62
N ALA A 88 -0.61 -16.00 17.96
CA ALA A 88 -0.63 -14.98 16.93
C ALA A 88 -1.46 -13.78 17.39
N THR A 89 -0.85 -12.59 17.34
CA THR A 89 -1.49 -11.32 17.68
C THR A 89 -1.48 -10.40 16.47
N VAL A 90 -2.61 -9.76 16.19
CA VAL A 90 -2.70 -8.69 15.17
C VAL A 90 -3.05 -7.39 15.88
N GLN A 91 -2.24 -6.35 15.68
CA GLN A 91 -2.44 -5.07 16.33
C GLN A 91 -2.47 -3.92 15.31
N VAL A 92 -3.52 -3.11 15.39
CA VAL A 92 -3.64 -1.86 14.63
C VAL A 92 -3.11 -0.72 15.50
N LEU A 93 -2.12 0.00 14.99
CA LEU A 93 -1.47 1.11 15.70
C LEU A 93 -2.15 2.43 15.33
N PRO A 94 -2.75 3.13 16.32
CA PRO A 94 -3.51 4.36 16.06
C PRO A 94 -2.63 5.46 15.49
N GLY A 95 -3.17 6.22 14.53
CA GLY A 95 -2.51 7.41 13.96
C GLY A 95 -1.33 7.14 13.04
N LEU A 96 -0.87 5.89 12.88
CA LEU A 96 0.32 5.57 12.10
C LEU A 96 -0.01 5.23 10.64
N ASN A 97 0.87 5.67 9.72
CA ASN A 97 0.80 5.38 8.29
C ASN A 97 1.49 4.04 7.94
N HIS A 98 1.66 3.77 6.64
CA HIS A 98 2.33 2.55 6.13
C HIS A 98 3.79 2.40 6.57
N LEU A 99 4.49 3.49 6.82
CA LEU A 99 5.88 3.50 7.30
C LEU A 99 5.97 3.53 8.84
N PHE A 100 4.85 3.34 9.53
CA PHE A 100 4.74 3.44 10.99
C PHE A 100 5.21 4.82 11.52
N GLN A 101 4.89 5.87 10.80
CA GLN A 101 5.11 7.26 11.20
C GLN A 101 3.78 7.87 11.62
N GLU A 102 3.78 8.77 12.58
CA GLU A 102 2.62 9.57 12.93
C GLU A 102 2.23 10.47 11.74
N ALA A 103 0.99 10.39 11.28
CA ALA A 103 0.52 11.05 10.07
C ALA A 103 -0.85 11.68 10.26
N ASP A 104 -1.15 12.74 9.53
CA ASP A 104 -2.47 13.38 9.55
C ASP A 104 -3.48 12.59 8.73
N THR A 105 -3.13 12.22 7.51
CA THR A 105 -4.02 11.51 6.58
C THR A 105 -3.56 10.10 6.21
N GLY A 106 -2.26 9.82 6.35
CA GLY A 106 -1.60 8.58 5.91
C GLY A 106 -1.28 8.55 4.41
N ALA A 107 -1.53 9.66 3.68
CA ALA A 107 -1.24 9.74 2.26
C ALA A 107 0.28 9.71 1.99
N PRO A 108 0.76 9.00 0.94
CA PRO A 108 2.18 8.97 0.58
C PRO A 108 2.79 10.35 0.32
N SER A 109 1.97 11.35 -0.02
CA SER A 109 2.41 12.75 -0.20
C SER A 109 2.87 13.43 1.10
N GLU A 110 2.55 12.86 2.27
CA GLU A 110 3.00 13.36 3.59
C GLU A 110 4.42 12.89 3.93
N TYR A 111 4.89 11.77 3.38
CA TYR A 111 6.14 11.12 3.79
C TYR A 111 7.35 12.04 3.76
N GLN A 112 7.44 12.93 2.77
CA GLN A 112 8.56 13.87 2.65
C GLN A 112 8.56 14.99 3.70
N ARG A 113 7.46 15.18 4.44
CA ARG A 113 7.29 16.22 5.45
C ARG A 113 7.36 15.67 6.87
N ILE A 114 7.30 14.36 7.02
CA ILE A 114 7.39 13.68 8.32
C ILE A 114 8.86 13.44 8.62
N GLU A 115 9.36 14.06 9.70
CA GLU A 115 10.76 13.90 10.13
C GLU A 115 11.00 12.58 10.88
N GLU A 116 9.92 11.99 11.44
CA GLU A 116 9.99 10.71 12.14
C GLU A 116 10.33 9.58 11.18
N THR A 117 11.30 8.73 11.53
CA THR A 117 11.66 7.55 10.74
C THR A 117 10.75 6.37 11.06
N PHE A 118 10.48 6.15 12.35
CA PHE A 118 9.65 5.07 12.85
C PHE A 118 9.15 5.42 14.25
N ASN A 119 7.85 5.28 14.50
CA ASN A 119 7.25 5.70 15.76
C ASN A 119 7.64 4.79 16.93
N ALA A 120 7.99 5.38 18.07
CA ALA A 120 8.40 4.66 19.27
C ALA A 120 7.33 3.66 19.77
N ALA A 121 6.04 4.00 19.64
CA ALA A 121 4.94 3.10 20.02
C ALA A 121 4.93 1.77 19.25
N ALA A 122 5.50 1.75 18.04
CA ALA A 122 5.63 0.52 17.26
C ALA A 122 6.88 -0.31 17.62
N LEU A 123 7.82 0.28 18.38
CA LEU A 123 9.05 -0.39 18.86
C LEU A 123 8.89 -0.98 20.26
N GLU A 124 7.88 -0.55 21.02
CA GLU A 124 7.68 -0.90 22.43
C GLU A 124 6.63 -2.02 22.65
N LEU A 125 6.27 -2.72 21.56
CA LEU A 125 5.23 -3.77 21.57
C LEU A 125 5.71 -5.14 22.08
#